data_2d2df89e068a5631e850f8d1519b8e4d
#
_entry.id   2d2df89e068a5631e850f8d1519b8e4d
#
_cell.length_a   1.000
_cell.length_b   1.000
_cell.length_c   1.000
_cell.angle_alpha   90.00
_cell.angle_beta   90.00
_cell.angle_gamma   90.00
#
_symmetry.space_group_name_H-M   'P 1'
#
loop_
_entity.id
_entity.type
_entity.pdbx_description
1 polymer ?
#
loop_
_entity_poly.entity_id
_entity_poly.type
_entity_poly.pdbx_seq_one_letter_code
_entity_poly.pdbx_strand_id
1 'polypeptide(L)'
;WKRLYQHIGYVNVIISYVKEFEKDPEEIRRRVMGEAQFLRGWYYYMLVNLYAKPYSEKTASMDLGVPLNITEYIEDKYFSRDPVRKVYLQIVADLKAAADNLAGIVQPTFYRVNEAAARTLLSRVYLYMGEWQLAIEECDKIIASGCKLQNMNTMSGQWLNTVDSPEILFTQGSYSMQFLMDNSLISYAAQGGGRYRASDELISLYKKYESEGVVDLRNTAFLESSS
;
A
#
# COMPACT_ATOMS: atom_id res chain seq x y z
N TRP A 1 -15.87 6.92 -3.94
CA TRP A 1 -15.86 5.68 -4.74
C TRP A 1 -15.90 5.96 -6.25
N LYS A 2 -16.63 6.98 -6.72
CA LYS A 2 -16.76 7.33 -8.15
C LYS A 2 -15.39 7.45 -8.86
N ARG A 3 -14.45 8.23 -8.29
CA ARG A 3 -13.09 8.40 -8.87
C ARG A 3 -12.32 7.09 -8.95
N LEU A 4 -12.39 6.24 -7.93
CA LEU A 4 -11.69 4.95 -7.94
C LEU A 4 -12.21 4.03 -9.06
N TYR A 5 -13.53 3.97 -9.28
CA TYR A 5 -14.08 3.19 -10.40
C TYR A 5 -13.75 3.78 -11.77
N GLN A 6 -13.63 5.11 -11.90
CA GLN A 6 -13.12 5.71 -13.14
C GLN A 6 -11.67 5.27 -13.41
N HIS A 7 -10.81 5.29 -12.39
CA HIS A 7 -9.42 4.82 -12.53
C HIS A 7 -9.37 3.32 -12.84
N ILE A 8 -10.21 2.50 -12.21
CA ILE A 8 -10.34 1.07 -12.54
C ILE A 8 -10.71 0.89 -14.01
N GLY A 9 -11.66 1.67 -14.53
CA GLY A 9 -12.02 1.65 -15.94
C GLY A 9 -10.83 1.93 -16.86
N TYR A 10 -10.05 2.98 -16.59
CA TYR A 10 -8.83 3.28 -17.36
C TYR A 10 -7.81 2.15 -17.29
N VAL A 11 -7.60 1.59 -16.12
CA VAL A 11 -6.67 0.48 -15.92
C VAL A 11 -7.12 -0.79 -16.64
N ASN A 12 -8.42 -1.08 -16.66
CA ASN A 12 -8.97 -2.21 -17.43
C ASN A 12 -8.68 -2.08 -18.92
N VAL A 13 -8.86 -0.86 -19.48
CA VAL A 13 -8.51 -0.57 -20.88
C VAL A 13 -7.02 -0.83 -21.11
N ILE A 14 -6.13 -0.36 -20.25
CA ILE A 14 -4.68 -0.60 -20.38
C ILE A 14 -4.37 -2.10 -20.35
N ILE A 15 -4.93 -2.86 -19.40
CA ILE A 15 -4.70 -4.30 -19.26
C ILE A 15 -5.17 -5.07 -20.50
N SER A 16 -6.30 -4.66 -21.09
CA SER A 16 -6.83 -5.30 -22.29
C SER A 16 -5.94 -5.01 -23.50
N TYR A 17 -5.64 -3.74 -23.75
CA TYR A 17 -4.99 -3.32 -25.00
C TYR A 17 -3.49 -3.48 -25.02
N VAL A 18 -2.80 -3.49 -23.88
CA VAL A 18 -1.32 -3.64 -23.86
C VAL A 18 -0.84 -4.91 -24.57
N LYS A 19 -1.66 -5.94 -24.61
CA LYS A 19 -1.38 -7.20 -25.30
C LYS A 19 -1.33 -7.07 -26.82
N GLU A 20 -2.00 -6.09 -27.37
CA GLU A 20 -2.06 -5.85 -28.81
C GLU A 20 -0.80 -5.17 -29.36
N PHE A 21 0.02 -4.60 -28.47
CA PHE A 21 1.28 -3.93 -28.83
C PHE A 21 2.45 -4.92 -28.96
N GLU A 22 2.29 -5.97 -29.76
CA GLU A 22 3.29 -7.05 -29.91
C GLU A 22 4.63 -6.56 -30.50
N LYS A 23 4.62 -5.41 -31.22
CA LYS A 23 5.83 -4.80 -31.80
C LYS A 23 6.68 -4.06 -30.80
N ASP A 24 6.13 -3.70 -29.64
CA ASP A 24 6.87 -3.01 -28.60
C ASP A 24 7.75 -3.99 -27.82
N PRO A 25 8.90 -3.53 -27.28
CA PRO A 25 9.76 -4.35 -26.45
C PRO A 25 8.97 -5.02 -25.31
N GLU A 26 9.25 -6.30 -25.09
CA GLU A 26 8.56 -7.09 -24.06
C GLU A 26 8.67 -6.45 -22.67
N GLU A 27 9.83 -5.89 -22.34
CA GLU A 27 10.04 -5.19 -21.07
C GLU A 27 9.07 -4.03 -20.89
N ILE A 28 8.81 -3.24 -21.94
CA ILE A 28 7.86 -2.11 -21.88
C ILE A 28 6.45 -2.63 -21.65
N ARG A 29 6.04 -3.67 -22.39
CA ARG A 29 4.72 -4.28 -22.23
C ARG A 29 4.53 -4.86 -20.84
N ARG A 30 5.51 -5.59 -20.32
CA ARG A 30 5.50 -6.14 -18.97
C ARG A 30 5.41 -5.03 -17.92
N ARG A 31 6.19 -3.96 -18.07
CA ARG A 31 6.15 -2.79 -17.17
C ARG A 31 4.77 -2.18 -17.12
N VAL A 32 4.18 -1.85 -18.26
CA VAL A 32 2.84 -1.23 -18.34
C VAL A 32 1.77 -2.17 -17.78
N MET A 33 1.84 -3.46 -18.11
CA MET A 33 0.91 -4.47 -17.60
C MET A 33 1.00 -4.58 -16.07
N GLY A 34 2.21 -4.73 -15.54
CA GLY A 34 2.42 -4.89 -14.10
C GLY A 34 1.98 -3.67 -13.29
N GLU A 35 2.28 -2.46 -13.77
CA GLU A 35 1.79 -1.23 -13.12
C GLU A 35 0.26 -1.11 -13.16
N ALA A 36 -0.35 -1.45 -14.28
CA ALA A 36 -1.80 -1.42 -14.41
C ALA A 36 -2.48 -2.45 -13.48
N GLN A 37 -1.96 -3.67 -13.40
CA GLN A 37 -2.46 -4.71 -12.50
C GLN A 37 -2.29 -4.31 -11.03
N PHE A 38 -1.14 -3.75 -10.65
CA PHE A 38 -0.94 -3.21 -9.31
C PHE A 38 -1.99 -2.15 -8.96
N LEU A 39 -2.21 -1.18 -9.84
CA LEU A 39 -3.17 -0.10 -9.61
C LEU A 39 -4.60 -0.63 -9.46
N ARG A 40 -4.99 -1.63 -10.27
CA ARG A 40 -6.32 -2.25 -10.15
C ARG A 40 -6.47 -2.95 -8.80
N GLY A 41 -5.50 -3.77 -8.42
CA GLY A 41 -5.48 -4.43 -7.11
C GLY A 41 -5.54 -3.42 -5.96
N TRP A 42 -4.75 -2.34 -6.04
CA TRP A 42 -4.75 -1.31 -5.01
C TRP A 42 -6.09 -0.54 -4.91
N TYR A 43 -6.70 -0.16 -6.03
CA TYR A 43 -7.98 0.53 -6.01
C TYR A 43 -9.09 -0.36 -5.42
N TYR A 44 -9.12 -1.64 -5.77
CA TYR A 44 -10.05 -2.59 -5.15
C TYR A 44 -9.76 -2.82 -3.67
N TYR A 45 -8.49 -2.88 -3.27
CA TYR A 45 -8.10 -2.96 -1.86
C TYR A 45 -8.60 -1.74 -1.07
N MET A 46 -8.45 -0.53 -1.59
CA MET A 46 -9.03 0.67 -0.95
C MET A 46 -10.55 0.60 -0.87
N LEU A 47 -11.21 0.23 -1.97
CA LEU A 47 -12.68 0.16 -2.01
C LEU A 47 -13.24 -0.85 -1.01
N VAL A 48 -12.70 -2.07 -0.97
CA VAL A 48 -13.23 -3.12 -0.10
C VAL A 48 -13.02 -2.78 1.38
N ASN A 49 -11.87 -2.19 1.73
CA ASN A 49 -11.59 -1.80 3.12
C ASN A 49 -12.40 -0.58 3.59
N LEU A 50 -12.82 0.30 2.67
CA LEU A 50 -13.65 1.47 3.02
C LEU A 50 -15.15 1.15 3.07
N TYR A 51 -15.63 0.20 2.25
CA TYR A 51 -17.06 0.03 2.01
C TYR A 51 -17.60 -1.36 2.36
N ALA A 52 -16.76 -2.30 2.75
CA ALA A 52 -17.16 -3.64 3.15
C ALA A 52 -16.81 -3.92 4.61
N LYS A 53 -17.30 -5.05 5.12
CA LYS A 53 -16.83 -5.57 6.41
C LYS A 53 -15.38 -6.06 6.29
N PRO A 54 -14.62 -6.06 7.39
CA PRO A 54 -13.32 -6.71 7.44
C PRO A 54 -13.40 -8.15 6.94
N TYR A 55 -12.33 -8.62 6.29
CA TYR A 55 -12.27 -10.00 5.84
C TYR A 55 -12.35 -10.96 7.02
N SER A 56 -13.20 -11.94 6.91
CA SER A 56 -13.28 -13.07 7.84
C SER A 56 -13.48 -14.34 7.03
N GLU A 57 -12.60 -15.32 7.19
CA GLU A 57 -12.69 -16.59 6.46
C GLU A 57 -14.07 -17.25 6.60
N LYS A 58 -14.70 -17.12 7.77
CA LYS A 58 -16.02 -17.70 8.06
C LYS A 58 -17.16 -17.03 7.29
N THR A 59 -17.07 -15.74 6.99
CA THR A 59 -18.20 -14.96 6.45
C THR A 59 -17.91 -14.27 5.12
N ALA A 60 -16.65 -14.20 4.67
CA ALA A 60 -16.25 -13.47 3.48
C ALA A 60 -16.96 -13.90 2.18
N SER A 61 -17.45 -15.14 2.11
CA SER A 61 -18.23 -15.63 0.98
C SER A 61 -19.68 -15.12 0.97
N MET A 62 -20.19 -14.65 2.11
CA MET A 62 -21.56 -14.14 2.29
C MET A 62 -21.59 -12.62 2.47
N ASP A 63 -20.57 -12.06 3.11
CA ASP A 63 -20.47 -10.62 3.32
C ASP A 63 -20.31 -9.89 1.99
N LEU A 64 -21.11 -8.83 1.82
CA LEU A 64 -21.08 -8.01 0.61
C LEU A 64 -19.82 -7.14 0.57
N GLY A 65 -19.02 -7.36 -0.43
CA GLY A 65 -17.85 -6.56 -0.79
C GLY A 65 -18.21 -5.33 -1.61
N VAL A 66 -17.56 -5.17 -2.75
CA VAL A 66 -17.82 -4.08 -3.72
C VAL A 66 -18.03 -4.68 -5.11
N PRO A 67 -18.71 -3.98 -6.02
CA PRO A 67 -18.86 -4.45 -7.41
C PRO A 67 -17.51 -4.65 -8.09
N LEU A 68 -17.28 -5.81 -8.70
CA LEU A 68 -16.13 -6.07 -9.53
C LEU A 68 -16.47 -5.75 -11.01
N ASN A 69 -15.72 -4.82 -11.57
CA ASN A 69 -15.66 -4.58 -13.01
C ASN A 69 -14.22 -4.71 -13.47
N ILE A 70 -13.91 -5.79 -14.17
CA ILE A 70 -12.54 -6.14 -14.62
C ILE A 70 -12.43 -6.16 -16.14
N THR A 71 -13.43 -5.64 -16.85
CA THR A 71 -13.47 -5.54 -18.30
C THR A 71 -13.30 -4.10 -18.75
N GLU A 72 -12.80 -3.91 -19.97
CA GLU A 72 -12.63 -2.61 -20.61
C GLU A 72 -13.93 -2.02 -21.14
N TYR A 73 -14.98 -2.83 -21.23
CA TYR A 73 -16.24 -2.41 -21.84
C TYR A 73 -17.08 -1.56 -20.89
N ILE A 74 -17.74 -0.55 -21.45
CA ILE A 74 -18.78 0.20 -20.77
C ILE A 74 -20.07 -0.61 -20.95
N GLU A 75 -20.56 -1.19 -19.86
CA GLU A 75 -21.80 -1.94 -19.85
C GLU A 75 -22.91 -1.12 -19.18
N ASP A 76 -24.03 -0.96 -19.87
CA ASP A 76 -25.23 -0.37 -19.29
C ASP A 76 -26.01 -1.40 -18.49
N LYS A 77 -25.45 -1.72 -17.31
CA LYS A 77 -26.06 -2.67 -16.36
C LYS A 77 -25.93 -2.19 -14.92
N TYR A 78 -26.86 -2.64 -14.10
CA TYR A 78 -26.73 -2.48 -12.65
C TYR A 78 -25.72 -3.48 -12.09
N PHE A 79 -24.66 -2.95 -11.46
CA PHE A 79 -23.66 -3.77 -10.78
C PHE A 79 -24.13 -4.07 -9.35
N SER A 80 -24.23 -5.35 -9.01
CA SER A 80 -24.38 -5.80 -7.62
C SER A 80 -23.04 -5.85 -6.91
N ARG A 81 -23.08 -5.81 -5.60
CA ARG A 81 -21.87 -6.03 -4.79
C ARG A 81 -21.46 -7.51 -4.84
N ASP A 82 -20.22 -7.76 -5.15
CA ASP A 82 -19.65 -9.11 -5.09
C ASP A 82 -19.29 -9.47 -3.65
N PRO A 83 -19.21 -10.76 -3.29
CA PRO A 83 -18.72 -11.20 -1.98
C PRO A 83 -17.32 -10.67 -1.66
N VAL A 84 -17.05 -10.35 -0.39
CA VAL A 84 -15.73 -9.92 0.08
C VAL A 84 -14.63 -10.87 -0.37
N ARG A 85 -14.83 -12.19 -0.24
CA ARG A 85 -13.88 -13.21 -0.69
C ARG A 85 -13.52 -13.05 -2.16
N LYS A 86 -14.52 -12.85 -3.03
CA LYS A 86 -14.29 -12.70 -4.49
C LYS A 86 -13.45 -11.47 -4.80
N VAL A 87 -13.72 -10.36 -4.10
CA VAL A 87 -12.95 -9.12 -4.26
C VAL A 87 -11.50 -9.32 -3.82
N TYR A 88 -11.26 -9.93 -2.67
CA TYR A 88 -9.91 -10.19 -2.19
C TYR A 88 -9.14 -11.17 -3.10
N LEU A 89 -9.78 -12.19 -3.63
CA LEU A 89 -9.16 -13.09 -4.60
C LEU A 89 -8.75 -12.37 -5.89
N GLN A 90 -9.56 -11.41 -6.37
CA GLN A 90 -9.19 -10.57 -7.51
C GLN A 90 -8.00 -9.67 -7.20
N ILE A 91 -7.98 -9.06 -6.00
CA ILE A 91 -6.84 -8.24 -5.54
C ILE A 91 -5.56 -9.07 -5.52
N VAL A 92 -5.61 -10.28 -4.94
CA VAL A 92 -4.45 -11.19 -4.89
C VAL A 92 -3.99 -11.58 -6.30
N ALA A 93 -4.92 -11.90 -7.20
CA ALA A 93 -4.58 -12.25 -8.58
C ALA A 93 -3.88 -11.09 -9.31
N ASP A 94 -4.40 -9.88 -9.17
CA ASP A 94 -3.81 -8.68 -9.78
C ASP A 94 -2.42 -8.39 -9.21
N LEU A 95 -2.24 -8.46 -7.90
CA LEU A 95 -0.95 -8.15 -7.26
C LEU A 95 0.12 -9.22 -7.54
N LYS A 96 -0.24 -10.50 -7.63
CA LYS A 96 0.67 -11.56 -8.07
C LYS A 96 1.12 -11.31 -9.50
N ALA A 97 0.17 -11.10 -10.41
CA ALA A 97 0.49 -10.83 -11.80
C ALA A 97 1.32 -9.54 -11.97
N ALA A 98 1.06 -8.52 -11.14
CA ALA A 98 1.87 -7.32 -11.11
C ALA A 98 3.31 -7.61 -10.69
N ALA A 99 3.53 -8.37 -9.62
CA ALA A 99 4.86 -8.75 -9.16
C ALA A 99 5.62 -9.54 -10.23
N ASP A 100 4.96 -10.51 -10.88
CA ASP A 100 5.56 -11.33 -11.93
C ASP A 100 5.93 -10.51 -13.18
N ASN A 101 5.06 -9.59 -13.59
CA ASN A 101 5.33 -8.70 -14.72
C ASN A 101 6.44 -7.68 -14.43
N LEU A 102 6.57 -7.24 -13.18
CA LEU A 102 7.59 -6.26 -12.77
C LEU A 102 8.91 -6.91 -12.35
N ALA A 103 8.96 -8.25 -12.27
CA ALA A 103 10.16 -8.98 -11.88
C ALA A 103 11.36 -8.64 -12.79
N GLY A 104 12.44 -8.20 -12.16
CA GLY A 104 13.67 -7.82 -12.85
C GLY A 104 13.63 -6.49 -13.62
N ILE A 105 12.50 -5.77 -13.58
CA ILE A 105 12.39 -4.46 -14.24
C ILE A 105 12.85 -3.35 -13.29
N VAL A 106 13.85 -2.59 -13.73
CA VAL A 106 14.33 -1.41 -13.01
C VAL A 106 13.44 -0.22 -13.34
N GLN A 107 12.80 0.35 -12.32
CA GLN A 107 12.00 1.56 -12.49
C GLN A 107 12.88 2.83 -12.43
N PRO A 108 12.59 3.82 -13.27
CA PRO A 108 13.38 5.05 -13.33
C PRO A 108 13.23 5.94 -12.09
N THR A 109 12.15 5.78 -11.33
CA THR A 109 11.86 6.57 -10.14
C THR A 109 10.97 5.77 -9.18
N PHE A 110 10.97 6.16 -7.90
CA PHE A 110 10.06 5.60 -6.88
C PHE A 110 8.58 6.04 -7.05
N TYR A 111 8.28 6.90 -8.03
CA TYR A 111 6.89 7.19 -8.45
C TYR A 111 6.31 6.13 -9.40
N ARG A 112 7.12 5.18 -9.82
CA ARG A 112 6.71 4.04 -10.64
C ARG A 112 6.73 2.78 -9.79
N VAL A 113 5.70 1.97 -9.92
CA VAL A 113 5.57 0.73 -9.14
C VAL A 113 6.66 -0.26 -9.55
N ASN A 114 7.35 -0.82 -8.58
CA ASN A 114 8.31 -1.90 -8.76
C ASN A 114 7.79 -3.22 -8.17
N GLU A 115 8.51 -4.32 -8.41
CA GLU A 115 8.17 -5.65 -7.89
C GLU A 115 8.02 -5.66 -6.36
N ALA A 116 8.95 -5.03 -5.64
CA ALA A 116 8.93 -5.00 -4.18
C ALA A 116 7.69 -4.28 -3.63
N ALA A 117 7.25 -3.20 -4.28
CA ALA A 117 6.01 -2.50 -3.91
C ALA A 117 4.77 -3.39 -4.13
N ALA A 118 4.72 -4.14 -5.24
CA ALA A 118 3.63 -5.07 -5.50
C ALA A 118 3.57 -6.20 -4.46
N ARG A 119 4.73 -6.78 -4.11
CA ARG A 119 4.83 -7.80 -3.07
C ARG A 119 4.51 -7.25 -1.67
N THR A 120 4.89 -6.02 -1.37
CA THR A 120 4.56 -5.37 -0.08
C THR A 120 3.05 -5.19 0.07
N LEU A 121 2.35 -4.76 -0.96
CA LEU A 121 0.90 -4.68 -0.91
C LEU A 121 0.26 -6.06 -0.83
N LEU A 122 0.79 -7.05 -1.56
CA LEU A 122 0.32 -8.44 -1.52
C LEU A 122 0.47 -9.05 -0.12
N SER A 123 1.62 -8.87 0.54
CA SER A 123 1.83 -9.34 1.91
C SER A 123 0.83 -8.72 2.89
N ARG A 124 0.52 -7.43 2.73
CA ARG A 124 -0.51 -6.75 3.52
C ARG A 124 -1.91 -7.31 3.26
N VAL A 125 -2.24 -7.62 2.01
CA VAL A 125 -3.52 -8.25 1.66
C VAL A 125 -3.64 -9.62 2.32
N TYR A 126 -2.60 -10.45 2.27
CA TYR A 126 -2.56 -11.73 2.96
C TYR A 126 -2.70 -11.60 4.47
N LEU A 127 -2.03 -10.60 5.07
CA LEU A 127 -2.19 -10.29 6.49
C LEU A 127 -3.65 -10.01 6.86
N TYR A 128 -4.36 -9.21 6.04
CA TYR A 128 -5.78 -8.89 6.23
C TYR A 128 -6.69 -10.11 6.04
N MET A 129 -6.28 -11.07 5.21
CA MET A 129 -7.00 -12.33 5.01
C MET A 129 -6.74 -13.36 6.12
N GLY A 130 -5.73 -13.15 6.98
CA GLY A 130 -5.27 -14.13 7.97
C GLY A 130 -4.36 -15.22 7.38
N GLU A 131 -3.89 -15.03 6.15
CA GLU A 131 -2.98 -15.94 5.44
C GLU A 131 -1.52 -15.66 5.83
N TRP A 132 -1.20 -15.91 7.10
CA TRP A 132 0.06 -15.51 7.73
C TRP A 132 1.29 -16.04 7.00
N GLN A 133 1.25 -17.32 6.61
CA GLN A 133 2.39 -17.95 5.93
C GLN A 133 2.67 -17.32 4.56
N LEU A 134 1.63 -17.04 3.79
CA LEU A 134 1.77 -16.36 2.50
C LEU A 134 2.27 -14.93 2.67
N ALA A 135 1.84 -14.23 3.73
CA ALA A 135 2.34 -12.90 4.05
C ALA A 135 3.85 -12.92 4.34
N ILE A 136 4.32 -13.90 5.14
CA ILE A 136 5.75 -14.11 5.45
C ILE A 136 6.54 -14.38 4.18
N GLU A 137 6.07 -15.29 3.32
CA GLU A 137 6.75 -15.64 2.07
C GLU A 137 6.96 -14.43 1.15
N GLU A 138 5.98 -13.53 1.05
CA GLU A 138 6.15 -12.30 0.27
C GLU A 138 7.14 -11.33 0.94
N CYS A 139 7.13 -11.21 2.28
CA CYS A 139 8.11 -10.42 3.01
C CYS A 139 9.53 -10.95 2.81
N ASP A 140 9.74 -12.27 2.86
CA ASP A 140 11.04 -12.90 2.66
C ASP A 140 11.60 -12.60 1.25
N LYS A 141 10.74 -12.63 0.22
CA LYS A 141 11.12 -12.25 -1.14
C LYS A 141 11.57 -10.79 -1.23
N ILE A 142 10.88 -9.88 -0.54
CA ILE A 142 11.23 -8.45 -0.50
C ILE A 142 12.59 -8.26 0.19
N ILE A 143 12.82 -8.92 1.32
CA ILE A 143 14.10 -8.86 2.04
C ILE A 143 15.23 -9.43 1.18
N ALA A 144 15.00 -10.58 0.52
CA ALA A 144 15.95 -11.22 -0.36
C ALA A 144 16.30 -10.35 -1.60
N SER A 145 15.40 -9.46 -2.04
CA SER A 145 15.66 -8.53 -3.14
C SER A 145 16.62 -7.38 -2.79
N GLY A 146 17.07 -7.30 -1.53
CA GLY A 146 18.02 -6.29 -1.07
C GLY A 146 17.38 -4.99 -0.58
N CYS A 147 16.07 -4.95 -0.37
CA CYS A 147 15.41 -3.84 0.29
C CYS A 147 15.96 -3.66 1.70
N LYS A 148 16.26 -2.41 2.08
CA LYS A 148 16.91 -2.10 3.35
C LYS A 148 15.97 -1.35 4.27
N LEU A 149 16.07 -1.64 5.56
CA LEU A 149 15.41 -0.85 6.60
C LEU A 149 16.28 0.37 6.95
N GLN A 150 15.63 1.45 7.31
CA GLN A 150 16.28 2.64 7.82
C GLN A 150 16.86 2.36 9.22
N ASN A 151 18.14 2.60 9.38
CA ASN A 151 18.75 2.54 10.72
C ASN A 151 18.42 3.82 11.51
N MET A 152 17.53 3.71 12.48
CA MET A 152 17.12 4.84 13.30
C MET A 152 18.25 5.43 14.15
N ASN A 153 19.28 4.65 14.50
CA ASN A 153 20.44 5.16 15.25
C ASN A 153 21.30 6.15 14.45
N THR A 154 21.19 6.14 13.12
CA THR A 154 21.94 7.03 12.23
C THR A 154 21.07 8.14 11.66
N MET A 155 19.77 8.19 12.02
CA MET A 155 18.89 9.27 11.60
C MET A 155 19.23 10.58 12.31
N SER A 156 19.57 11.59 11.52
CA SER A 156 19.73 12.96 12.01
C SER A 156 18.63 13.83 11.42
N GLY A 157 17.53 14.00 12.16
CA GLY A 157 16.46 14.95 11.82
C GLY A 157 15.67 14.68 10.53
N GLN A 158 15.81 13.51 9.92
CA GLN A 158 15.09 13.12 8.70
C GLN A 158 13.89 12.25 9.04
N TRP A 159 12.77 12.50 8.38
CA TRP A 159 11.58 11.66 8.50
C TRP A 159 11.74 10.38 7.69
N LEU A 160 11.16 9.26 8.17
CA LEU A 160 11.19 7.96 7.49
C LEU A 160 10.60 7.99 6.07
N ASN A 161 9.76 8.95 5.78
CA ASN A 161 9.06 9.10 4.50
C ASN A 161 9.70 10.13 3.56
N THR A 162 10.96 10.47 3.74
CA THR A 162 11.69 11.30 2.77
C THR A 162 12.09 10.50 1.54
N VAL A 163 12.27 11.18 0.42
CA VAL A 163 12.68 10.55 -0.85
C VAL A 163 14.01 9.78 -0.76
N ASP A 164 14.83 10.12 0.21
CA ASP A 164 16.14 9.49 0.44
C ASP A 164 16.06 8.29 1.40
N SER A 165 14.87 7.98 1.94
CA SER A 165 14.70 6.82 2.81
C SER A 165 14.80 5.52 2.02
N PRO A 166 15.64 4.56 2.46
CA PRO A 166 15.78 3.27 1.81
C PRO A 166 14.51 2.41 1.91
N GLU A 167 13.54 2.79 2.74
CA GLU A 167 12.27 2.09 2.91
C GLU A 167 11.21 2.50 1.88
N ILE A 168 11.44 3.58 1.11
CA ILE A 168 10.47 3.98 0.09
C ILE A 168 10.63 3.12 -1.15
N LEU A 169 9.67 2.22 -1.35
CA LEU A 169 9.58 1.35 -2.52
C LEU A 169 8.76 1.98 -3.64
N PHE A 170 7.71 2.72 -3.26
CA PHE A 170 6.80 3.40 -4.18
C PHE A 170 6.03 4.48 -3.44
N THR A 171 5.81 5.62 -4.07
CA THR A 171 4.94 6.67 -3.56
C THR A 171 4.16 7.35 -4.69
N GLN A 172 2.91 7.67 -4.42
CA GLN A 172 2.11 8.59 -5.23
C GLN A 172 2.01 9.97 -4.55
N GLY A 173 2.78 10.17 -3.48
CA GLY A 173 2.76 11.39 -2.70
C GLY A 173 3.09 12.61 -3.55
N SER A 174 2.27 13.63 -3.41
CA SER A 174 2.61 14.98 -3.79
C SER A 174 3.09 15.74 -2.54
N TYR A 175 3.70 16.90 -2.76
CA TYR A 175 4.03 17.84 -1.66
C TYR A 175 2.83 18.10 -0.73
N SER A 176 1.60 18.03 -1.26
CA SER A 176 0.37 18.15 -0.49
C SER A 176 0.12 17.02 0.52
N MET A 177 0.59 15.79 0.23
CA MET A 177 0.48 14.66 1.18
C MET A 177 1.47 14.82 2.33
N GLN A 178 2.69 15.26 2.06
CA GLN A 178 3.66 15.60 3.09
C GLN A 178 3.11 16.72 3.99
N PHE A 179 2.55 17.75 3.40
CA PHE A 179 1.89 18.84 4.15
C PHE A 179 0.72 18.34 5.02
N LEU A 180 -0.09 17.39 4.54
CA LEU A 180 -1.16 16.77 5.33
C LEU A 180 -0.61 15.90 6.47
N MET A 181 0.48 15.18 6.24
CA MET A 181 1.15 14.36 7.27
C MET A 181 1.82 15.26 8.31
N ASP A 182 2.54 16.28 7.88
CA ASP A 182 3.25 17.22 8.76
C ASP A 182 2.29 18.09 9.58
N ASN A 183 1.10 18.38 9.07
CA ASN A 183 0.12 19.24 9.74
C ASN A 183 -1.01 18.46 10.43
N SER A 184 -1.15 17.14 10.21
CA SER A 184 -2.41 16.49 10.56
C SER A 184 -2.53 16.01 12.00
N LEU A 185 -1.49 15.59 12.69
CA LEU A 185 -1.66 14.99 14.01
C LEU A 185 -0.67 15.45 15.08
N ILE A 186 0.57 15.74 14.72
CA ILE A 186 1.64 16.04 15.67
C ILE A 186 2.04 17.52 15.63
N SER A 187 2.19 18.08 14.44
CA SER A 187 2.58 19.47 14.23
C SER A 187 1.52 20.48 14.72
N TYR A 188 0.24 20.13 14.64
CA TYR A 188 -0.85 20.97 15.14
C TYR A 188 -0.89 21.05 16.66
N ALA A 189 -0.39 20.03 17.36
CA ALA A 189 -0.25 20.03 18.80
C ALA A 189 0.82 21.03 19.30
N ALA A 190 1.92 21.16 18.56
CA ALA A 190 3.01 22.09 18.87
C ALA A 190 2.62 23.57 18.72
N GLN A 191 1.61 23.87 17.90
CA GLN A 191 1.11 25.26 17.66
C GLN A 191 -0.09 25.63 18.55
N GLY A 192 -0.39 24.84 19.58
CA GLY A 192 -1.47 25.15 20.54
C GLY A 192 -2.89 24.89 20.04
N GLY A 193 -3.05 24.34 18.83
CA GLY A 193 -4.33 23.98 18.22
C GLY A 193 -4.65 22.49 18.22
N GLY A 194 -3.80 21.67 18.82
CA GLY A 194 -3.87 20.22 18.75
C GLY A 194 -5.09 19.62 19.44
N ARG A 195 -5.94 18.99 18.65
CA ARG A 195 -7.06 18.19 19.15
C ARG A 195 -6.66 16.72 19.40
N TYR A 196 -5.48 16.31 18.93
CA TYR A 196 -5.00 14.95 19.03
C TYR A 196 -3.57 14.93 19.56
N ARG A 197 -3.33 14.15 20.59
CA ARG A 197 -1.99 13.81 21.10
C ARG A 197 -1.93 12.31 21.34
N ALA A 198 -0.72 11.76 21.41
CA ALA A 198 -0.53 10.39 21.83
C ALA A 198 -1.10 10.23 23.25
N SER A 199 -1.79 9.11 23.50
CA SER A 199 -2.29 8.81 24.85
C SER A 199 -1.13 8.58 25.81
N ASP A 200 -1.33 8.89 27.10
CA ASP A 200 -0.32 8.64 28.11
C ASP A 200 0.03 7.13 28.21
N GLU A 201 -0.94 6.26 27.90
CA GLU A 201 -0.72 4.82 27.80
C GLU A 201 0.24 4.48 26.66
N LEU A 202 0.05 5.05 25.46
CA LEU A 202 0.96 4.84 24.32
C LEU A 202 2.38 5.34 24.65
N ILE A 203 2.51 6.53 25.23
CA ILE A 203 3.80 7.07 25.66
C ILE A 203 4.47 6.16 26.69
N SER A 204 3.72 5.64 27.66
CA SER A 204 4.24 4.72 28.67
C SER A 204 4.76 3.41 28.08
N LEU A 205 4.13 2.91 26.98
CA LEU A 205 4.62 1.72 26.28
C LEU A 205 5.98 1.94 25.62
N TYR A 206 6.22 3.11 25.05
CA TYR A 206 7.54 3.46 24.49
C TYR A 206 8.62 3.61 25.55
N LYS A 207 8.25 4.05 26.76
CA LYS A 207 9.17 4.26 27.90
C LYS A 207 9.34 3.02 28.76
N LYS A 208 8.60 1.95 28.49
CA LYS A 208 8.52 0.75 29.35
C LYS A 208 9.87 0.16 29.75
N TYR A 209 10.85 0.20 28.86
CA TYR A 209 12.15 -0.42 29.05
C TYR A 209 13.31 0.59 29.28
N GLU A 210 12.99 1.87 29.45
CA GLU A 210 14.01 2.90 29.71
C GLU A 210 14.83 2.61 30.99
N SER A 211 14.19 2.08 32.02
CA SER A 211 14.86 1.67 33.28
C SER A 211 15.83 0.52 33.06
N GLU A 212 15.73 -0.23 31.99
CA GLU A 212 16.61 -1.34 31.60
C GLU A 212 17.71 -0.87 30.63
N GLY A 213 17.80 0.43 30.37
CA GLY A 213 18.76 1.02 29.42
C GLY A 213 18.37 0.88 27.95
N VAL A 214 17.15 0.43 27.65
CA VAL A 214 16.62 0.34 26.28
C VAL A 214 15.79 1.56 25.96
N VAL A 215 16.28 2.39 25.04
CA VAL A 215 15.58 3.59 24.56
C VAL A 215 14.88 3.29 23.24
N ASP A 216 13.55 3.46 23.21
CA ASP A 216 12.79 3.37 21.96
C ASP A 216 12.88 4.70 21.22
N LEU A 217 13.71 4.73 20.17
CA LEU A 217 13.96 5.94 19.37
C LEU A 217 12.70 6.50 18.70
N ARG A 218 11.64 5.71 18.54
CA ARG A 218 10.37 6.17 17.99
C ARG A 218 9.68 7.18 18.91
N ASN A 219 9.88 7.07 20.22
CA ASN A 219 9.36 8.06 21.17
C ASN A 219 9.93 9.46 20.88
N THR A 220 11.24 9.57 20.77
CA THR A 220 11.91 10.84 20.48
C THR A 220 11.64 11.31 19.05
N ALA A 221 11.64 10.39 18.07
CA ALA A 221 11.47 10.76 16.66
C ALA A 221 10.03 11.21 16.29
N PHE A 222 9.01 10.66 16.98
CA PHE A 222 7.62 10.85 16.57
C PHE A 222 6.70 11.45 17.63
N LEU A 223 7.06 11.40 18.91
CA LEU A 223 6.16 11.77 20.00
C LEU A 223 6.68 12.92 20.87
N GLU A 224 7.99 13.12 20.99
CA GLU A 224 8.53 14.24 21.71
C GLU A 224 8.52 15.49 20.83
N SER A 225 7.71 16.48 21.22
CA SER A 225 7.87 17.83 20.68
C SER A 225 9.22 18.37 21.16
N SER A 226 10.06 18.81 20.23
CA SER A 226 11.18 19.68 20.59
C SER A 226 10.61 20.90 21.32
N SER A 227 10.85 20.98 22.62
CA SER A 227 10.60 22.14 23.46
C SER A 227 11.37 23.36 22.96
#